data_fa37ce18837edc35615a8c61431c0f2f
#
_entry.id   fa37ce18837edc35615a8c61431c0f2f
#
_cell.length_a   1.000
_cell.length_b   1.000
_cell.length_c   1.000
_cell.angle_alpha   90.00
_cell.angle_beta   90.00
_cell.angle_gamma   90.00
#
_symmetry.space_group_name_H-M   'P 1'
#
loop_
_entity.id
_entity.type
_entity.pdbx_description
1 polymer ?
#
loop_
_entity_poly.entity_id
_entity_poly.type
_entity_poly.pdbx_seq_one_letter_code
_entity_poly.pdbx_strand_id
1 'polypeptide(L)'
;LSLYGCFLDIAVNGLSLDPTGRPHCYILPRSTKTGYKDNNGNDIYELRAYLSITGYGELVMRQRAEQVRYVDNPVVCYEGDTFSPGLVDGVKTVTYQAACPRKSNKVIGGFIRIVRADGTVDWHWMMEGDIKRLEAYSYKNNQRWNPQTRQKEGKANALYTSNEGGIDPGFLESKLIKHAFDG
;
A
#
# COMPACT_ATOMS: atom_id res chain seq x y z
N LEU A 1 -7.14 -2.75 -26.23
CA LEU A 1 -5.75 -2.28 -26.14
C LEU A 1 -5.24 -2.19 -24.68
N SER A 2 -6.03 -1.62 -23.73
CA SER A 2 -5.57 -1.48 -22.34
C SER A 2 -5.30 -2.83 -21.64
N LEU A 3 -6.12 -3.86 -21.89
CA LEU A 3 -5.90 -5.19 -21.34
C LEU A 3 -4.62 -5.82 -21.88
N TYR A 4 -4.38 -5.71 -23.17
CA TYR A 4 -3.14 -6.18 -23.82
C TYR A 4 -1.90 -5.49 -23.22
N GLY A 5 -1.96 -4.17 -22.99
CA GLY A 5 -0.89 -3.45 -22.30
C GLY A 5 -0.59 -4.01 -20.92
N CYS A 6 -1.62 -4.30 -20.11
CA CYS A 6 -1.43 -4.94 -18.80
C CYS A 6 -0.71 -6.30 -18.91
N PHE A 7 -1.06 -7.13 -19.88
CA PHE A 7 -0.38 -8.42 -20.07
C PHE A 7 1.08 -8.26 -20.50
N LEU A 8 1.38 -7.27 -21.36
CA LEU A 8 2.77 -6.97 -21.72
C LEU A 8 3.58 -6.52 -20.49
N ASP A 9 3.03 -5.63 -19.67
CA ASP A 9 3.68 -5.16 -18.45
C ASP A 9 3.93 -6.32 -17.46
N ILE A 10 2.95 -7.24 -17.31
CA ILE A 10 3.10 -8.44 -16.49
C ILE A 10 4.22 -9.33 -17.02
N ALA A 11 4.25 -9.58 -18.34
CA ALA A 11 5.24 -10.44 -18.97
C ALA A 11 6.66 -9.88 -18.88
N VAL A 12 6.83 -8.59 -19.18
CA VAL A 12 8.13 -7.90 -19.14
C VAL A 12 8.70 -7.88 -17.72
N ASN A 13 7.85 -7.65 -16.73
CA ASN A 13 8.27 -7.61 -15.32
C ASN A 13 8.24 -8.99 -14.64
N GLY A 14 7.81 -10.04 -15.34
CA GLY A 14 7.73 -11.40 -14.81
C GLY A 14 6.81 -11.52 -13.59
N LEU A 15 5.72 -10.74 -13.56
CA LEU A 15 4.78 -10.73 -12.45
C LEU A 15 3.81 -11.91 -12.52
N SER A 16 3.27 -12.31 -11.37
CA SER A 16 2.28 -13.37 -11.25
C SER A 16 0.90 -12.81 -10.89
N LEU A 17 -0.13 -13.33 -11.57
CA LEU A 17 -1.54 -13.11 -11.22
C LEU A 17 -2.09 -14.22 -10.34
N ASP A 18 -1.30 -15.25 -10.00
CA ASP A 18 -1.74 -16.41 -9.25
C ASP A 18 -2.29 -16.01 -7.86
N PRO A 19 -3.59 -16.21 -7.59
CA PRO A 19 -4.21 -15.85 -6.32
C PRO A 19 -3.94 -16.87 -5.21
N THR A 20 -3.42 -18.06 -5.54
CA THR A 20 -3.19 -19.14 -4.55
C THR A 20 -2.01 -18.86 -3.63
N GLY A 21 -1.11 -18.00 -4.07
CA GLY A 21 0.02 -17.50 -3.28
C GLY A 21 -0.15 -16.04 -2.87
N ARG A 22 0.95 -15.30 -2.89
CA ARG A 22 0.94 -13.84 -2.77
C ARG A 22 0.96 -13.23 -4.17
N PRO A 23 -0.16 -12.77 -4.73
CA PRO A 23 -0.20 -12.24 -6.08
C PRO A 23 0.68 -11.00 -6.19
N HIS A 24 1.43 -10.89 -7.29
CA HIS A 24 2.29 -9.75 -7.55
C HIS A 24 1.51 -8.54 -8.08
N CYS A 25 0.38 -8.80 -8.72
CA CYS A 25 -0.45 -7.75 -9.30
C CYS A 25 -1.89 -8.21 -9.52
N TYR A 26 -2.76 -7.22 -9.78
CA TYR A 26 -4.15 -7.40 -10.18
C TYR A 26 -4.44 -6.58 -11.42
N ILE A 27 -5.33 -7.06 -12.28
CA ILE A 27 -5.91 -6.28 -13.37
C ILE A 27 -7.29 -5.80 -12.90
N LEU A 28 -7.45 -4.49 -12.78
CA LEU A 28 -8.66 -3.86 -12.27
C LEU A 28 -9.31 -2.98 -13.35
N PRO A 29 -10.66 -2.94 -13.43
CA PRO A 29 -11.34 -1.98 -14.26
C PRO A 29 -11.23 -0.56 -13.66
N ARG A 30 -10.85 0.41 -14.48
CA ARG A 30 -10.81 1.82 -14.11
C ARG A 30 -11.55 2.66 -15.13
N SER A 31 -12.47 3.50 -14.64
CA SER A 31 -13.12 4.51 -15.46
C SER A 31 -12.12 5.61 -15.81
N THR A 32 -11.87 5.80 -17.09
CA THR A 32 -10.90 6.77 -17.60
C THR A 32 -11.60 7.72 -18.56
N LYS A 33 -11.32 9.00 -18.42
CA LYS A 33 -11.84 10.04 -19.32
C LYS A 33 -11.24 9.85 -20.71
N THR A 34 -12.08 9.81 -21.75
CA THR A 34 -11.63 9.57 -23.13
C THR A 34 -11.02 10.80 -23.80
N GLY A 35 -11.25 11.99 -23.25
CA GLY A 35 -10.91 13.27 -23.88
C GLY A 35 -12.00 13.79 -24.83
N TYR A 36 -13.01 12.98 -25.14
CA TYR A 36 -14.17 13.38 -25.94
C TYR A 36 -15.33 13.81 -25.05
N LYS A 37 -16.24 14.61 -25.64
CA LYS A 37 -17.48 15.04 -24.99
C LYS A 37 -18.68 14.48 -25.75
N ASP A 38 -19.77 14.27 -25.00
CA ASP A 38 -21.06 13.92 -25.58
C ASP A 38 -21.72 15.14 -26.24
N ASN A 39 -22.89 14.94 -26.87
CA ASN A 39 -23.67 15.99 -27.53
C ASN A 39 -24.14 17.09 -26.56
N ASN A 40 -24.10 16.83 -25.24
CA ASN A 40 -24.49 17.77 -24.19
C ASN A 40 -23.29 18.47 -23.55
N GLY A 41 -22.05 18.21 -24.04
CA GLY A 41 -20.83 18.79 -23.53
C GLY A 41 -20.24 18.09 -22.31
N ASN A 42 -20.80 16.94 -21.86
CA ASN A 42 -20.27 16.16 -20.76
C ASN A 42 -19.10 15.29 -21.18
N ASP A 43 -18.17 15.04 -20.26
CA ASP A 43 -17.03 14.15 -20.52
C ASP A 43 -17.49 12.70 -20.67
N ILE A 44 -17.00 12.04 -21.72
CA ILE A 44 -17.22 10.62 -21.97
C ILE A 44 -16.15 9.82 -21.25
N TYR A 45 -16.58 8.78 -20.51
CA TYR A 45 -15.72 7.84 -19.80
C TYR A 45 -15.82 6.46 -20.40
N GLU A 46 -14.69 5.74 -20.41
CA GLU A 46 -14.64 4.33 -20.79
C GLU A 46 -13.96 3.50 -19.70
N LEU A 47 -14.31 2.23 -19.62
CA LEU A 47 -13.63 1.28 -18.73
C LEU A 47 -12.34 0.80 -19.42
N ARG A 48 -11.21 1.02 -18.75
CA ARG A 48 -9.90 0.50 -19.15
C ARG A 48 -9.38 -0.47 -18.12
N ALA A 49 -8.64 -1.47 -18.59
CA ALA A 49 -7.84 -2.31 -17.71
C ALA A 49 -6.68 -1.50 -17.13
N TYR A 50 -6.47 -1.64 -15.84
CA TYR A 50 -5.38 -1.01 -15.09
C TYR A 50 -4.62 -2.06 -14.32
N LEU A 51 -3.30 -2.11 -14.47
CA LEU A 51 -2.42 -2.98 -13.71
C LEU A 51 -2.15 -2.35 -12.34
N SER A 52 -2.55 -3.05 -11.28
CA SER A 52 -2.27 -2.67 -9.90
C SER A 52 -1.23 -3.61 -9.33
N ILE A 53 -0.01 -3.11 -9.14
CA ILE A 53 1.09 -3.88 -8.54
C ILE A 53 0.90 -3.87 -7.03
N THR A 54 1.02 -5.04 -6.39
CA THR A 54 0.97 -5.20 -4.93
C THR A 54 2.31 -4.81 -4.30
N GLY A 55 2.33 -4.61 -2.98
CA GLY A 55 3.61 -4.43 -2.28
C GLY A 55 4.56 -5.60 -2.47
N TYR A 56 4.03 -6.83 -2.53
CA TYR A 56 4.83 -8.01 -2.80
C TYR A 56 5.37 -8.05 -4.25
N GLY A 57 4.58 -7.59 -5.22
CA GLY A 57 5.03 -7.45 -6.61
C GLY A 57 6.16 -6.43 -6.74
N GLU A 58 6.06 -5.29 -6.06
CA GLU A 58 7.15 -4.30 -5.98
C GLU A 58 8.45 -4.92 -5.43
N LEU A 59 8.34 -5.69 -4.36
CA LEU A 59 9.48 -6.37 -3.76
C LEU A 59 10.15 -7.33 -4.75
N VAL A 60 9.37 -8.16 -5.45
CA VAL A 60 9.87 -9.11 -6.45
C VAL A 60 10.60 -8.39 -7.59
N MET A 61 10.02 -7.29 -8.09
CA MET A 61 10.65 -6.48 -9.14
C MET A 61 12.00 -5.91 -8.68
N ARG A 62 12.09 -5.40 -7.45
CA ARG A 62 13.32 -4.82 -6.91
C ARG A 62 14.38 -5.86 -6.59
N GLN A 63 13.99 -7.05 -6.15
CA GLN A 63 14.93 -8.17 -5.98
C GLN A 63 15.53 -8.61 -7.33
N ARG A 64 14.70 -8.68 -8.39
CA ARG A 64 15.18 -9.01 -9.74
C ARG A 64 16.08 -7.94 -10.33
N ALA A 65 15.82 -6.67 -10.00
CA ALA A 65 16.66 -5.55 -10.39
C ALA A 65 17.92 -5.40 -9.52
N GLU A 66 18.19 -6.36 -8.62
CA GLU A 66 19.34 -6.36 -7.70
C GLU A 66 19.45 -5.09 -6.83
N GLN A 67 18.33 -4.41 -6.60
CA GLN A 67 18.29 -3.24 -5.72
C GLN A 67 18.19 -3.62 -4.24
N VAL A 68 17.63 -4.79 -3.97
CA VAL A 68 17.34 -5.31 -2.63
C VAL A 68 17.85 -6.75 -2.54
N ARG A 69 18.64 -7.04 -1.52
CA ARG A 69 19.11 -8.40 -1.23
C ARG A 69 18.01 -9.24 -0.59
N TYR A 70 17.39 -8.70 0.46
CA TYR A 70 16.19 -9.26 1.09
C TYR A 70 15.45 -8.20 1.92
N VAL A 71 14.23 -8.51 2.27
CA VAL A 71 13.37 -7.70 3.13
C VAL A 71 12.83 -8.59 4.23
N ASP A 72 12.92 -8.14 5.47
CA ASP A 72 12.32 -8.86 6.59
C ASP A 72 10.78 -8.78 6.52
N ASN A 73 10.11 -9.67 7.23
CA ASN A 73 8.66 -9.54 7.37
C ASN A 73 8.34 -8.21 8.09
N PRO A 74 7.30 -7.49 7.64
CA PRO A 74 6.83 -6.33 8.37
C PRO A 74 6.47 -6.67 9.81
N VAL A 75 6.72 -5.76 10.72
CA VAL A 75 6.35 -5.89 12.13
C VAL A 75 5.29 -4.86 12.43
N VAL A 76 4.14 -5.34 12.93
CA VAL A 76 3.06 -4.47 13.43
C VAL A 76 3.28 -4.25 14.93
N CYS A 77 3.27 -3.00 15.35
CA CYS A 77 3.47 -2.58 16.72
C CYS A 77 2.13 -2.26 17.37
N TYR A 78 1.93 -2.75 18.58
CA TYR A 78 0.70 -2.60 19.33
C TYR A 78 0.91 -1.73 20.57
N GLU A 79 -0.19 -1.18 21.07
CA GLU A 79 -0.17 -0.41 22.30
C GLU A 79 0.38 -1.25 23.48
N GLY A 80 1.38 -0.71 24.15
CA GLY A 80 2.14 -1.40 25.19
C GLY A 80 3.47 -2.00 24.73
N ASP A 81 3.72 -2.10 23.41
CA ASP A 81 5.04 -2.42 22.89
C ASP A 81 6.00 -1.24 23.06
N THR A 82 7.28 -1.52 23.21
CA THR A 82 8.32 -0.50 23.04
C THR A 82 8.62 -0.36 21.56
N PHE A 83 8.28 0.80 20.98
CA PHE A 83 8.52 1.09 19.56
C PHE A 83 9.09 2.51 19.42
N SER A 84 10.36 2.60 19.06
CA SER A 84 11.09 3.87 18.94
C SER A 84 11.86 3.92 17.63
N PRO A 85 11.25 4.41 16.55
CA PRO A 85 11.95 4.72 15.32
C PRO A 85 12.68 6.05 15.45
N GLY A 86 13.85 6.17 14.82
CA GLY A 86 14.65 7.39 14.89
C GLY A 86 15.82 7.40 13.93
N LEU A 87 16.61 8.47 14.03
CA LEU A 87 17.87 8.66 13.32
C LEU A 87 19.00 8.74 14.34
N VAL A 88 20.02 7.91 14.15
CA VAL A 88 21.28 7.96 14.90
C VAL A 88 22.39 8.23 13.90
N ASP A 89 23.09 9.34 14.07
CA ASP A 89 24.15 9.79 13.15
C ASP A 89 23.73 9.81 11.67
N GLY A 90 22.46 10.21 11.42
CA GLY A 90 21.90 10.25 10.07
C GLY A 90 21.42 8.90 9.53
N VAL A 91 21.61 7.81 10.26
CA VAL A 91 21.16 6.47 9.89
C VAL A 91 19.81 6.16 10.55
N LYS A 92 18.85 5.71 9.74
CA LYS A 92 17.57 5.23 10.26
C LYS A 92 17.77 4.01 11.15
N THR A 93 17.13 4.02 12.32
CA THR A 93 17.16 2.92 13.28
C THR A 93 15.77 2.69 13.86
N VAL A 94 15.50 1.46 14.27
CA VAL A 94 14.27 1.10 14.99
C VAL A 94 14.62 0.24 16.19
N THR A 95 14.24 0.70 17.38
CA THR A 95 14.24 -0.12 18.59
C THR A 95 12.85 -0.65 18.81
N TYR A 96 12.71 -1.97 18.93
CA TYR A 96 11.44 -2.63 19.13
C TYR A 96 11.53 -3.77 20.14
N GLN A 97 10.55 -3.83 21.04
CA GLN A 97 10.34 -4.94 21.96
C GLN A 97 8.83 -5.14 22.13
N ALA A 98 8.35 -6.32 21.78
CA ALA A 98 6.95 -6.69 21.98
C ALA A 98 6.63 -6.84 23.47
N ALA A 99 5.48 -6.33 23.90
CA ALA A 99 4.94 -6.63 25.22
C ALA A 99 4.54 -8.11 25.32
N CYS A 100 4.99 -8.79 26.35
CA CYS A 100 4.66 -10.19 26.61
C CYS A 100 4.16 -10.33 28.07
N PRO A 101 2.89 -10.71 28.31
CA PRO A 101 1.84 -10.93 27.30
C PRO A 101 1.38 -9.64 26.61
N ARG A 102 0.81 -9.75 25.41
CA ARG A 102 0.21 -8.62 24.70
C ARG A 102 -0.94 -8.03 25.55
N LYS A 103 -0.95 -6.71 25.68
CA LYS A 103 -1.93 -5.99 26.53
C LYS A 103 -3.09 -5.40 25.74
N SER A 104 -2.89 -5.15 24.45
CA SER A 104 -3.87 -4.48 23.58
C SER A 104 -3.75 -4.98 22.14
N ASN A 105 -4.84 -4.99 21.39
CA ASN A 105 -4.87 -5.24 19.95
C ASN A 105 -4.81 -3.94 19.15
N LYS A 106 -4.79 -2.79 19.81
CA LYS A 106 -4.72 -1.49 19.14
C LYS A 106 -3.36 -1.33 18.47
N VAL A 107 -3.37 -1.13 17.17
CA VAL A 107 -2.19 -0.87 16.35
C VAL A 107 -1.75 0.58 16.55
N ILE A 108 -0.47 0.80 16.88
CA ILE A 108 0.14 2.13 17.02
C ILE A 108 1.08 2.48 15.89
N GLY A 109 1.44 1.50 15.05
CA GLY A 109 2.33 1.66 13.92
C GLY A 109 2.93 0.34 13.48
N GLY A 110 4.00 0.44 12.71
CA GLY A 110 4.75 -0.73 12.26
C GLY A 110 6.00 -0.33 11.51
N PHE A 111 6.84 -1.29 11.22
CA PHE A 111 8.09 -1.06 10.49
C PHE A 111 8.48 -2.29 9.65
N ILE A 112 9.40 -2.05 8.75
CA ILE A 112 10.02 -3.07 7.90
C ILE A 112 11.51 -2.75 7.75
N ARG A 113 12.34 -3.79 7.80
CA ARG A 113 13.78 -3.69 7.58
C ARG A 113 14.13 -4.20 6.20
N ILE A 114 14.97 -3.47 5.50
CA ILE A 114 15.38 -3.73 4.13
C ILE A 114 16.89 -3.87 4.12
N VAL A 115 17.40 -4.94 3.53
CA VAL A 115 18.84 -5.08 3.25
C VAL A 115 19.06 -4.87 1.76
N ARG A 116 19.78 -3.82 1.43
CA ARG A 116 20.09 -3.45 0.06
C ARG A 116 21.15 -4.38 -0.54
N ALA A 117 21.33 -4.35 -1.85
CA ALA A 117 22.27 -5.22 -2.56
C ALA A 117 23.73 -5.04 -2.07
N ASP A 118 24.12 -3.83 -1.71
CA ASP A 118 25.42 -3.49 -1.14
C ASP A 118 25.60 -3.90 0.33
N GLY A 119 24.57 -4.50 0.93
CA GLY A 119 24.57 -4.92 2.33
C GLY A 119 24.16 -3.82 3.32
N THR A 120 23.92 -2.60 2.88
CA THR A 120 23.42 -1.54 3.75
C THR A 120 22.00 -1.87 4.25
N VAL A 121 21.69 -1.43 5.46
CA VAL A 121 20.39 -1.64 6.11
C VAL A 121 19.63 -0.34 6.07
N ASP A 122 18.39 -0.41 5.59
CA ASP A 122 17.44 0.67 5.63
C ASP A 122 16.18 0.26 6.40
N TRP A 123 15.49 1.23 6.96
CA TRP A 123 14.27 1.03 7.72
C TRP A 123 13.16 1.93 7.19
N HIS A 124 11.98 1.36 7.06
CA HIS A 124 10.78 2.13 6.80
C HIS A 124 9.78 1.86 7.92
N TRP A 125 9.13 2.91 8.41
CA TRP A 125 8.10 2.81 9.44
C TRP A 125 6.92 3.70 9.13
N MET A 126 5.80 3.34 9.72
CA MET A 126 4.57 4.12 9.72
C MET A 126 4.08 4.25 11.16
N MET A 127 3.82 5.47 11.57
CA MET A 127 3.19 5.80 12.83
C MET A 127 1.70 6.04 12.65
N GLU A 128 0.96 6.19 13.73
CA GLU A 128 -0.48 6.48 13.70
C GLU A 128 -0.84 7.67 12.79
N GLY A 129 -0.01 8.72 12.79
CA GLY A 129 -0.19 9.89 11.93
C GLY A 129 -0.09 9.57 10.44
N ASP A 130 0.82 8.67 10.05
CA ASP A 130 0.98 8.22 8.66
C ASP A 130 -0.21 7.37 8.23
N ILE A 131 -0.66 6.49 9.11
CA ILE A 131 -1.85 5.65 8.88
C ILE A 131 -3.08 6.51 8.65
N LYS A 132 -3.31 7.52 9.50
CA LYS A 132 -4.42 8.48 9.36
C LYS A 132 -4.35 9.28 8.05
N ARG A 133 -3.14 9.66 7.63
CA ARG A 133 -2.94 10.34 6.34
C ARG A 133 -3.33 9.44 5.16
N LEU A 134 -2.95 8.15 5.19
CA LEU A 134 -3.34 7.19 4.17
C LEU A 134 -4.86 6.92 4.17
N GLU A 135 -5.48 6.85 5.33
CA GLU A 135 -6.93 6.74 5.48
C GLU A 135 -7.65 7.93 4.83
N ALA A 136 -7.21 9.16 5.15
CA ALA A 136 -7.76 10.38 4.56
C ALA A 136 -7.60 10.42 3.04
N TYR A 137 -6.46 9.95 2.52
CA TYR A 137 -6.24 9.80 1.08
C TYR A 137 -7.17 8.77 0.45
N SER A 138 -7.36 7.62 1.12
CA SER A 138 -8.32 6.60 0.68
C SER A 138 -9.76 7.15 0.64
N TYR A 139 -10.17 7.89 1.67
CA TYR A 139 -11.46 8.56 1.71
C TYR A 139 -11.64 9.52 0.50
N LYS A 140 -10.65 10.38 0.25
CA LYS A 140 -10.67 11.33 -0.86
C LYS A 140 -10.80 10.64 -2.23
N ASN A 141 -10.06 9.55 -2.43
CA ASN A 141 -10.06 8.82 -3.70
C ASN A 141 -11.33 8.00 -3.94
N ASN A 142 -12.02 7.60 -2.87
CA ASN A 142 -13.25 6.83 -2.95
C ASN A 142 -14.50 7.71 -3.06
N GLN A 143 -14.34 9.04 -3.00
CA GLN A 143 -15.48 9.96 -3.16
C GLN A 143 -16.02 9.90 -4.59
N ARG A 144 -17.35 9.76 -4.69
CA ARG A 144 -18.10 9.79 -5.94
C ARG A 144 -19.24 10.79 -5.83
N TRP A 145 -19.58 11.42 -6.93
CA TRP A 145 -20.72 12.31 -6.99
C TRP A 145 -22.01 11.50 -6.86
N ASN A 146 -22.84 11.86 -5.87
CA ASN A 146 -24.18 11.32 -5.71
C ASN A 146 -25.20 12.32 -6.29
N PRO A 147 -25.87 11.97 -7.41
CA PRO A 147 -26.83 12.89 -8.05
C PRO A 147 -28.08 13.15 -7.21
N GLN A 148 -28.43 12.26 -6.28
CA GLN A 148 -29.59 12.39 -5.41
C GLN A 148 -29.36 13.41 -4.29
N THR A 149 -28.22 13.34 -3.63
CA THR A 149 -27.84 14.25 -2.54
C THR A 149 -27.12 15.51 -3.03
N ARG A 150 -26.70 15.53 -4.31
CA ARG A 150 -25.88 16.58 -4.93
C ARG A 150 -24.59 16.87 -4.16
N GLN A 151 -24.00 15.84 -3.58
CA GLN A 151 -22.76 15.91 -2.81
C GLN A 151 -21.79 14.82 -3.23
N LYS A 152 -20.51 15.01 -2.94
CA LYS A 152 -19.51 13.95 -3.04
C LYS A 152 -19.60 13.07 -1.80
N GLU A 153 -19.88 11.80 -2.00
CA GLU A 153 -19.98 10.79 -0.95
C GLU A 153 -18.95 9.69 -1.16
N GLY A 154 -18.44 9.15 -0.10
CA GLY A 154 -17.49 8.03 -0.11
C GLY A 154 -17.05 7.67 1.29
N LYS A 155 -16.41 6.53 1.40
CA LYS A 155 -15.80 6.04 2.63
C LYS A 155 -14.36 5.63 2.35
N ALA A 156 -13.48 5.76 3.32
CA ALA A 156 -12.18 5.12 3.28
C ALA A 156 -12.34 3.60 3.15
N ASN A 157 -11.29 2.91 2.72
CA ASN A 157 -11.30 1.46 2.73
C ASN A 157 -11.59 0.98 4.17
N ALA A 158 -12.52 0.04 4.31
CA ALA A 158 -12.97 -0.49 5.61
C ALA A 158 -11.82 -1.07 6.45
N LEU A 159 -10.75 -1.53 5.83
CA LEU A 159 -9.57 -2.06 6.53
C LEU A 159 -8.81 -1.02 7.36
N TYR A 160 -9.07 0.29 7.17
CA TYR A 160 -8.51 1.31 8.06
C TYR A 160 -9.17 1.37 9.45
N THR A 161 -10.35 0.75 9.60
CA THR A 161 -11.14 0.81 10.83
C THR A 161 -11.64 -0.55 11.30
N SER A 162 -11.23 -1.66 10.66
CA SER A 162 -11.75 -3.01 10.93
C SER A 162 -11.21 -3.66 12.19
N ASN A 163 -10.08 -3.17 12.73
CA ASN A 163 -9.48 -3.68 13.95
C ASN A 163 -9.83 -2.76 15.13
N GLU A 164 -10.98 -2.98 15.77
CA GLU A 164 -11.44 -2.20 16.94
C GLU A 164 -11.39 -0.67 16.72
N GLY A 165 -11.75 -0.24 15.50
CA GLY A 165 -11.69 1.17 15.09
C GLY A 165 -10.33 1.62 14.56
N GLY A 166 -9.32 0.76 14.54
CA GLY A 166 -8.00 0.98 13.96
C GLY A 166 -7.74 0.16 12.70
N ILE A 167 -6.56 0.31 12.15
CA ILE A 167 -6.15 -0.38 10.93
C ILE A 167 -6.01 -1.89 11.14
N ASP A 168 -6.45 -2.68 10.15
CA ASP A 168 -6.18 -4.11 10.08
C ASP A 168 -4.67 -4.39 10.03
N PRO A 169 -4.13 -5.28 10.88
CA PRO A 169 -2.69 -5.57 10.92
C PRO A 169 -2.12 -6.05 9.57
N GLY A 170 -2.80 -6.98 8.90
CA GLY A 170 -2.34 -7.49 7.59
C GLY A 170 -2.40 -6.43 6.49
N PHE A 171 -3.37 -5.51 6.59
CA PHE A 171 -3.43 -4.37 5.69
C PHE A 171 -2.28 -3.38 5.94
N LEU A 172 -1.91 -3.13 7.20
CA LEU A 172 -0.73 -2.32 7.53
C LEU A 172 0.56 -2.97 7.02
N GLU A 173 0.74 -4.29 7.18
CA GLU A 173 1.89 -5.02 6.61
C GLU A 173 2.01 -4.79 5.10
N SER A 174 0.91 -4.89 4.38
CA SER A 174 0.88 -4.63 2.93
C SER A 174 1.24 -3.18 2.59
N LYS A 175 0.82 -2.22 3.42
CA LYS A 175 1.18 -0.80 3.27
C LYS A 175 2.66 -0.55 3.55
N LEU A 176 3.20 -1.15 4.60
CA LEU A 176 4.63 -1.05 4.92
C LEU A 176 5.49 -1.55 3.77
N ILE A 177 5.19 -2.71 3.18
CA ILE A 177 5.93 -3.22 2.03
C ILE A 177 5.81 -2.25 0.84
N LYS A 178 4.59 -1.79 0.52
CA LYS A 178 4.36 -0.94 -0.63
C LYS A 178 5.10 0.40 -0.52
N HIS A 179 5.02 1.05 0.64
CA HIS A 179 5.60 2.37 0.84
C HIS A 179 7.09 2.35 1.28
N ALA A 180 7.64 1.18 1.55
CA ALA A 180 9.06 1.03 1.88
C ALA A 180 10.00 1.50 0.74
N PHE A 181 9.46 1.61 -0.46
CA PHE A 181 10.21 1.94 -1.67
C PHE A 181 9.75 3.24 -2.35
N ASP A 182 8.86 3.99 -1.71
CA ASP A 182 8.33 5.26 -2.24
C ASP A 182 9.25 6.48 -1.98
N GLY A 183 10.45 6.27 -1.45
CA GLY A 183 11.43 7.30 -1.09
C GLY A 183 12.62 7.40 -2.01
#